data_1b52d5600356ff3d6f23756df5a1205a
#
_entry.id   1b52d5600356ff3d6f23756df5a1205a
#
_cell.length_a   1.000
_cell.length_b   1.000
_cell.length_c   1.000
_cell.angle_alpha   90.00
_cell.angle_beta   90.00
_cell.angle_gamma   90.00
#
_symmetry.space_group_name_H-M   'P 1'
#
loop_
_entity.id
_entity.type
_entity.pdbx_description
1 polymer ?
#
loop_
_entity_poly.entity_id
_entity_poly.type
_entity_poly.pdbx_seq_one_letter_code
_entity_poly.pdbx_strand_id
1 'polypeptide(L)'
;MTIRRSIGALTLALSVGALTGCDDLTGANDATIVVENNASVTVFYLYISECDDTEWGDDELGNETIAPGEEEEFDVDPGCWDLRAEFSDETFAEDYGIDLDEGDEFTWELVD
;
A
#
# COMPACT_ATOMS: atom_id res chain seq x y z
N MET A 1 11.24 14.75 3.97
CA MET A 1 10.50 13.52 4.29
C MET A 1 11.15 12.34 3.62
N THR A 2 11.30 11.25 4.33
CA THR A 2 12.02 10.08 3.85
C THR A 2 11.05 8.91 3.69
N ILE A 3 11.32 8.05 2.73
CA ILE A 3 10.47 6.89 2.48
C ILE A 3 11.34 5.65 2.59
N ARG A 4 10.85 4.66 3.32
CA ARG A 4 11.48 3.35 3.37
C ARG A 4 10.50 2.33 2.85
N ARG A 5 11.00 1.36 2.12
CA ARG A 5 10.18 0.31 1.52
C ARG A 5 10.60 -1.03 2.08
N SER A 6 9.61 -1.88 2.31
CA SER A 6 9.89 -3.26 2.66
C SER A 6 8.78 -4.14 2.10
N ILE A 7 9.14 -5.33 1.67
CA ILE A 7 8.17 -6.30 1.19
C ILE A 7 8.09 -7.37 2.24
N GLY A 8 6.91 -7.54 2.80
CA GLY A 8 6.68 -8.51 3.84
C GLY A 8 6.53 -9.88 3.25
N ALA A 9 7.24 -10.77 3.82
CA ALA A 9 7.09 -12.13 3.40
C ALA A 9 6.07 -12.76 4.25
N LEU A 10 5.28 -13.42 3.92
CA LEU A 10 4.40 -13.94 4.62
C LEU A 10 4.52 -15.13 5.05
N THR A 11 4.79 -15.50 5.52
CA THR A 11 5.08 -16.55 5.90
C THR A 11 4.34 -17.39 6.49
N LEU A 12 4.11 -17.59 6.66
CA LEU A 12 3.61 -18.15 7.11
C LEU A 12 2.65 -18.56 7.26
N ALA A 13 2.49 -18.59 7.34
CA ALA A 13 1.65 -18.78 7.52
C ALA A 13 1.06 -19.70 7.38
N LEU A 14 1.18 -20.04 7.30
CA LEU A 14 0.77 -20.65 7.16
C LEU A 14 0.14 -21.32 7.26
N SER A 15 0.23 -21.61 7.47
CA SER A 15 -0.22 -22.19 7.58
C SER A 15 -1.22 -22.62 7.64
N VAL A 16 -1.45 -22.77 7.96
CA VAL A 16 -2.32 -23.05 8.11
C VAL A 16 -3.17 -23.21 7.62
N GLY A 17 -3.29 -23.16 7.45
CA GLY A 17 -4.07 -23.21 7.12
C GLY A 17 -4.64 -23.56 6.48
N ALA A 18 -4.36 -23.71 6.24
CA ALA A 18 -4.83 -23.97 5.62
C ALA A 18 -5.79 -24.44 5.44
N LEU A 19 -6.08 -24.55 5.64
CA LEU A 19 -6.89 -24.90 5.48
C LEU A 19 -7.81 -24.69 4.94
N THR A 20 -8.06 -24.49 4.94
CA THR A 20 -8.96 -24.24 4.54
C THR A 20 -9.10 -23.82 3.61
N GLY A 21 -8.99 -23.80 3.39
CA GLY A 21 -9.01 -23.39 2.55
C GLY A 21 -9.58 -22.94 1.77
N CYS A 22 -9.77 -22.93 1.71
CA CYS A 22 -10.31 -22.61 0.93
C CYS A 22 -10.51 -21.65 0.48
N ASP A 23 -10.55 -21.32 0.64
CA ASP A 23 -10.83 -20.47 0.24
C ASP A 23 -10.60 -19.70 -0.41
N ASP A 24 -10.43 -19.70 -0.48
CA ASP A 24 -10.40 -19.14 -1.03
C ASP A 24 -9.96 -18.53 -1.76
N LEU A 25 -9.62 -18.69 -1.62
CA LEU A 25 -9.38 -18.53 -2.64
C LEU A 25 -9.51 -17.32 -3.27
N THR A 26 -10.38 -16.62 -3.13
CA THR A 26 -10.56 -15.47 -3.83
C THR A 26 -9.58 -14.42 -3.53
N GLY A 27 -9.28 -14.00 -2.44
CA GLY A 27 -8.25 -13.02 -2.20
C GLY A 27 -6.85 -13.53 -2.43
N ALA A 28 -6.72 -14.79 -2.78
CA ALA A 28 -5.40 -15.38 -2.91
C ALA A 28 -4.59 -14.79 -4.05
N ASN A 29 -5.27 -14.18 -5.03
CA ASN A 29 -4.56 -13.60 -6.17
C ASN A 29 -4.23 -12.13 -5.99
N ASP A 30 -4.62 -11.54 -4.87
CA ASP A 30 -4.37 -10.12 -4.65
C ASP A 30 -3.03 -9.91 -3.99
N ALA A 31 -2.47 -8.73 -4.23
CA ALA A 31 -1.36 -8.20 -3.46
C ALA A 31 -1.90 -7.14 -2.51
N THR A 32 -1.10 -6.73 -1.55
CA THR A 32 -1.52 -5.76 -0.55
C THR A 32 -0.47 -4.66 -0.43
N ILE A 33 -0.94 -3.41 -0.40
CA ILE A 33 -0.08 -2.27 -0.12
C ILE A 33 -0.52 -1.72 1.24
N VAL A 34 0.42 -1.64 2.17
CA VAL A 34 0.20 -1.06 3.49
C VAL A 34 0.90 0.28 3.52
N VAL A 35 0.16 1.35 3.80
CA VAL A 35 0.75 2.69 3.92
C VAL A 35 0.81 3.02 5.40
N GLU A 36 2.03 3.13 5.93
CA GLU A 36 2.26 3.48 7.33
C GLU A 36 2.70 4.92 7.42
N ASN A 37 1.97 5.73 8.16
CA ASN A 37 2.34 7.12 8.33
C ASN A 37 3.12 7.30 9.63
N ASN A 38 4.44 7.26 9.53
CA ASN A 38 5.33 7.54 10.66
C ASN A 38 5.93 8.94 10.56
N ALA A 39 5.36 9.78 9.71
CA ALA A 39 5.73 11.18 9.62
C ALA A 39 4.96 11.97 10.70
N SER A 40 5.31 13.23 10.84
CA SER A 40 4.67 14.10 11.84
C SER A 40 3.44 14.82 11.30
N VAL A 41 3.09 14.62 10.03
CA VAL A 41 1.93 15.28 9.41
C VAL A 41 0.96 14.21 8.90
N THR A 42 -0.29 14.61 8.74
CA THR A 42 -1.37 13.70 8.32
C THR A 42 -1.38 13.57 6.80
N VAL A 43 -1.62 12.35 6.31
CA VAL A 43 -1.83 12.12 4.89
C VAL A 43 -3.28 12.47 4.56
N PHE A 44 -3.47 13.40 3.64
CA PHE A 44 -4.80 13.82 3.21
C PHE A 44 -5.24 13.10 1.94
N TYR A 45 -4.32 12.81 1.03
CA TYR A 45 -4.65 12.15 -0.24
C TYR A 45 -3.66 11.04 -0.51
N LEU A 46 -4.15 9.95 -1.07
CA LEU A 46 -3.31 8.83 -1.44
C LEU A 46 -3.70 8.34 -2.82
N TYR A 47 -2.73 8.18 -3.69
CA TYR A 47 -2.95 7.72 -5.06
C TYR A 47 -2.15 6.45 -5.29
N ILE A 48 -2.81 5.47 -5.89
CA ILE A 48 -2.19 4.20 -6.27
C ILE A 48 -2.56 3.98 -7.72
N SER A 49 -1.58 4.03 -8.61
CA SER A 49 -1.80 3.91 -10.05
C SER A 49 -0.94 2.82 -10.62
N GLU A 50 -1.38 2.23 -11.73
CA GLU A 50 -0.53 1.30 -12.47
C GLU A 50 0.63 2.06 -13.09
N CYS A 51 1.77 1.38 -13.21
CA CYS A 51 3.00 2.03 -13.66
C CYS A 51 2.91 2.62 -15.05
N ASP A 52 2.05 2.06 -15.91
CA ASP A 52 1.91 2.56 -17.27
C ASP A 52 0.79 3.57 -17.43
N ASP A 53 0.11 3.93 -16.35
CA ASP A 53 -0.87 5.01 -16.39
C ASP A 53 -0.17 6.35 -16.39
N THR A 54 -0.74 7.32 -17.08
CA THR A 54 -0.18 8.67 -17.13
C THR A 54 -0.80 9.59 -16.08
N GLU A 55 -1.83 9.14 -15.40
CA GLU A 55 -2.53 9.95 -14.41
C GLU A 55 -2.66 9.18 -13.12
N TRP A 56 -2.75 9.93 -12.01
CA TRP A 56 -2.84 9.30 -10.70
C TRP A 56 -4.22 8.70 -10.40
N GLY A 57 -5.25 9.19 -11.08
CA GLY A 57 -6.59 8.72 -10.83
C GLY A 57 -7.20 9.32 -9.57
N ASP A 58 -8.07 8.57 -8.94
CA ASP A 58 -8.81 9.05 -7.78
C ASP A 58 -8.02 8.86 -6.50
N ASP A 59 -8.31 9.72 -5.51
CA ASP A 59 -7.77 9.58 -4.18
C ASP A 59 -8.35 8.32 -3.52
N GLU A 60 -7.48 7.44 -3.06
CA GLU A 60 -7.89 6.18 -2.46
C GLU A 60 -8.49 6.36 -1.06
N LEU A 61 -8.21 7.47 -0.41
CA LEU A 61 -8.71 7.70 0.95
C LEU A 61 -10.13 8.26 0.97
N GLY A 62 -10.54 8.94 -0.11
CA GLY A 62 -11.84 9.58 -0.12
C GLY A 62 -11.95 10.63 0.98
N ASN A 63 -12.82 10.40 1.95
CA ASN A 63 -13.01 11.33 3.06
C ASN A 63 -12.14 10.99 4.26
N GLU A 64 -11.29 9.98 4.15
CA GLU A 64 -10.48 9.55 5.27
C GLU A 64 -9.08 10.12 5.17
N THR A 65 -8.36 10.04 6.28
CA THR A 65 -6.98 10.50 6.36
C THR A 65 -6.19 9.44 7.10
N ILE A 66 -4.85 9.52 6.98
CA ILE A 66 -3.96 8.66 7.76
C ILE A 66 -3.18 9.56 8.69
N ALA A 67 -3.52 9.54 9.97
CA ALA A 67 -2.85 10.37 10.96
C ALA A 67 -1.47 9.79 11.29
N PRO A 68 -0.58 10.60 11.87
CA PRO A 68 0.71 10.07 12.32
C PRO A 68 0.52 8.88 13.25
N GLY A 69 1.22 7.80 12.97
CA GLY A 69 1.13 6.56 13.73
C GLY A 69 0.07 5.59 13.25
N GLU A 70 -0.70 5.95 12.23
CA GLU A 70 -1.74 5.09 11.69
C GLU A 70 -1.28 4.45 10.40
N GLU A 71 -1.97 3.39 10.02
CA GLU A 71 -1.71 2.74 8.74
C GLU A 71 -3.02 2.31 8.10
N GLU A 72 -2.98 2.14 6.76
CA GLU A 72 -4.11 1.67 5.98
C GLU A 72 -3.64 0.63 4.99
N GLU A 73 -4.49 -0.35 4.71
CA GLU A 73 -4.18 -1.42 3.78
C GLU A 73 -5.05 -1.30 2.55
N PHE A 74 -4.47 -1.59 1.40
CA PHE A 74 -5.18 -1.55 0.12
C PHE A 74 -4.86 -2.82 -0.65
N ASP A 75 -5.91 -3.50 -1.11
CA ASP A 75 -5.74 -4.68 -1.95
C ASP A 75 -5.64 -4.24 -3.40
N VAL A 76 -4.65 -4.77 -4.10
CA VAL A 76 -4.44 -4.43 -5.50
C VAL A 76 -4.17 -5.71 -6.29
N ASP A 77 -4.36 -5.66 -7.59
CA ASP A 77 -3.99 -6.77 -8.46
C ASP A 77 -2.47 -6.88 -8.53
N PRO A 78 -1.94 -8.06 -8.76
CA PRO A 78 -0.51 -8.20 -9.02
C PRO A 78 -0.11 -7.36 -10.22
N GLY A 79 1.04 -6.74 -10.14
CA GLY A 79 1.53 -5.90 -11.23
C GLY A 79 2.46 -4.82 -10.71
N CYS A 80 2.66 -3.80 -11.53
CA CYS A 80 3.54 -2.68 -11.19
C CYS A 80 2.71 -1.48 -10.78
N TRP A 81 3.08 -0.86 -9.65
CA TRP A 81 2.30 0.22 -9.06
C TRP A 81 3.17 1.42 -8.75
N ASP A 82 2.59 2.60 -8.91
CA ASP A 82 3.18 3.87 -8.47
C ASP A 82 2.34 4.42 -7.32
N LEU A 83 2.99 5.05 -6.36
CA LEU A 83 2.34 5.54 -5.15
C LEU A 83 2.63 7.02 -4.95
N ARG A 84 1.63 7.76 -4.47
CA ARG A 84 1.80 9.17 -4.12
C ARG A 84 0.94 9.48 -2.90
N ALA A 85 1.55 10.08 -1.89
CA ALA A 85 0.85 10.54 -0.70
C ALA A 85 1.01 12.05 -0.60
N GLU A 86 -0.09 12.77 -0.38
CA GLU A 86 -0.07 14.22 -0.17
C GLU A 86 -0.47 14.50 1.27
N PHE A 87 0.30 15.35 1.91
CA PHE A 87 0.15 15.61 3.33
C PHE A 87 -0.57 16.92 3.58
N SER A 88 -1.01 17.09 4.82
CA SER A 88 -1.78 18.26 5.22
C SER A 88 -0.99 19.56 5.12
N ASP A 89 0.33 19.49 5.10
CA ASP A 89 1.19 20.67 4.98
C ASP A 89 1.60 20.96 3.54
N GLU A 90 0.91 20.31 2.59
CA GLU A 90 1.11 20.48 1.15
C GLU A 90 2.42 19.87 0.63
N THR A 91 3.11 19.10 1.45
CA THR A 91 4.22 18.30 0.96
C THR A 91 3.69 16.97 0.44
N PHE A 92 4.52 16.23 -0.29
CA PHE A 92 4.12 14.93 -0.81
C PHE A 92 5.31 13.99 -0.86
N ALA A 93 4.99 12.70 -0.96
CA ALA A 93 5.97 11.64 -1.16
C ALA A 93 5.51 10.76 -2.31
N GLU A 94 6.44 10.27 -3.10
CA GLU A 94 6.13 9.40 -4.24
C GLU A 94 7.10 8.24 -4.27
N ASP A 95 6.61 7.11 -4.78
CA ASP A 95 7.44 5.96 -5.03
C ASP A 95 6.91 5.27 -6.30
N TYR A 96 7.81 4.76 -7.11
CA TYR A 96 7.46 4.28 -8.44
C TYR A 96 8.01 2.88 -8.65
N GLY A 97 7.33 2.14 -9.54
CA GLY A 97 7.86 0.88 -10.00
C GLY A 97 7.85 -0.22 -8.95
N ILE A 98 6.78 -0.28 -8.14
CA ILE A 98 6.66 -1.31 -7.13
C ILE A 98 6.04 -2.54 -7.80
N ASP A 99 6.81 -3.61 -7.96
CA ASP A 99 6.32 -4.85 -8.55
C ASP A 99 5.81 -5.77 -7.46
N LEU A 100 4.58 -6.22 -7.61
CA LEU A 100 3.93 -7.09 -6.64
C LEU A 100 3.40 -8.32 -7.34
N ASP A 101 3.68 -9.48 -6.76
CA ASP A 101 3.14 -10.76 -7.21
C ASP A 101 1.99 -11.17 -6.31
N GLU A 102 1.31 -12.23 -6.68
CA GLU A 102 0.22 -12.76 -5.87
C GLU A 102 0.70 -13.03 -4.45
N GLY A 103 -0.05 -12.53 -3.50
CA GLY A 103 0.24 -12.75 -2.08
C GLY A 103 1.31 -11.87 -1.50
N ASP A 104 1.92 -10.99 -2.30
CA ASP A 104 2.93 -10.08 -1.77
C ASP A 104 2.28 -8.99 -0.94
N GLU A 105 3.01 -8.56 0.09
CA GLU A 105 2.62 -7.41 0.89
C GLU A 105 3.75 -6.40 0.86
N PHE A 106 3.45 -5.19 0.44
CA PHE A 106 4.44 -4.11 0.37
C PHE A 106 4.05 -3.04 1.40
N THR A 107 4.96 -2.73 2.30
CA THR A 107 4.74 -1.68 3.29
C THR A 107 5.48 -0.43 2.88
N TRP A 108 4.73 0.64 2.67
CA TRP A 108 5.27 1.95 2.31
C TRP A 108 5.30 2.80 3.58
N GLU A 109 6.48 2.93 4.15
CA GLU A 109 6.63 3.67 5.39
C GLU A 109 6.98 5.12 5.09
N LEU A 110 6.14 6.04 5.52
CA LEU A 110 6.34 7.47 5.34
C LEU A 110 6.94 8.04 6.63
N VAL A 111 8.08 8.71 6.51
CA VAL A 111 8.78 9.27 7.67
C VAL A 111 9.25 10.68 7.33
N ASP A 112 9.52 11.46 8.36
CA ASP A 112 10.07 12.81 8.19
C ASP A 112 11.50 12.79 7.72
#